data_a1c84ef7c826343b083f64f18f3e40ae
#
_entry.id   a1c84ef7c826343b083f64f18f3e40ae
#
_cell.length_a   1.000
_cell.length_b   1.000
_cell.length_c   1.000
_cell.angle_alpha   90.00
_cell.angle_beta   90.00
_cell.angle_gamma   90.00
#
_symmetry.space_group_name_H-M   'P 1'
#
loop_
_entity.id
_entity.type
_entity.pdbx_description
1 polymer ?
#
loop_
_entity_poly.entity_id
_entity_poly.type
_entity_poly.pdbx_seq_one_letter_code
_entity_poly.pdbx_strand_id
1 'polypeptide(L)'
;MLEACRLCGSDKLTLWMREGRNRDLDYFRCGRCGLWNYDLDSGMDQQQYVETYVSPEDLHHKSNKDIRESWAFLRKHAGDPGSILDIGCGNGGLLYLARKEGWRVRGMELTEKAARDIAEDQGIDVIVGDFLEYDNPDNDVYDVVVLRHVLEHLPDPVLAMRKIDSLLKDNGLALLEFPNTRSLSYVSKRHRKNRGLQREKYSPNWRPGHCNEFCRRTFQYLLRETGFELVIWQTYSNKPIMNVINRLIPIASKARALVRKR
;
A
#
# COMPACT_ATOMS: atom_id res chain seq x y z
N MET A 1 -12.73 18.31 10.58
CA MET A 1 -12.08 18.85 9.36
C MET A 1 -10.58 18.69 9.52
N LEU A 2 -9.90 18.20 8.50
CA LEU A 2 -8.45 17.95 8.54
C LEU A 2 -7.68 19.26 8.77
N GLU A 3 -7.00 19.40 9.90
CA GLU A 3 -6.28 20.65 10.30
C GLU A 3 -4.84 20.66 9.75
N ALA A 4 -4.20 19.50 9.67
CA ALA A 4 -2.80 19.38 9.24
C ALA A 4 -2.54 18.13 8.40
N CYS A 5 -1.50 18.19 7.58
CA CYS A 5 -1.05 17.07 6.76
C CYS A 5 -0.46 15.95 7.64
N ARG A 6 -0.95 14.74 7.51
CA ARG A 6 -0.50 13.56 8.27
C ARG A 6 0.97 13.20 8.05
N LEU A 7 1.56 13.60 6.92
CA LEU A 7 2.97 13.32 6.65
C LEU A 7 3.92 14.38 7.21
N CYS A 8 3.57 15.67 7.13
CA CYS A 8 4.55 16.73 7.41
C CYS A 8 4.05 17.80 8.39
N GLY A 9 2.86 17.63 9.00
CA GLY A 9 2.27 18.55 9.95
C GLY A 9 1.92 19.93 9.40
N SER A 10 2.02 20.15 8.08
CA SER A 10 1.72 21.47 7.49
C SER A 10 0.22 21.72 7.43
N ASP A 11 -0.20 22.91 7.80
CA ASP A 11 -1.56 23.45 7.67
C ASP A 11 -1.90 23.94 6.25
N LYS A 12 -0.90 23.99 5.35
CA LYS A 12 -1.10 24.40 3.94
C LYS A 12 -1.82 23.31 3.15
N LEU A 13 -3.10 23.15 3.43
CA LEU A 13 -3.98 22.18 2.80
C LEU A 13 -4.91 22.87 1.80
N THR A 14 -5.04 22.31 0.61
CA THR A 14 -5.96 22.80 -0.43
C THR A 14 -6.89 21.66 -0.82
N LEU A 15 -8.21 21.93 -0.83
CA LEU A 15 -9.19 20.99 -1.34
C LEU A 15 -8.81 20.59 -2.77
N TRP A 16 -8.64 19.29 -2.98
CA TRP A 16 -8.05 18.75 -4.19
C TRP A 16 -8.99 17.88 -5.02
N MET A 17 -9.79 17.07 -4.34
CA MET A 17 -10.74 16.18 -4.97
C MET A 17 -11.91 15.91 -4.02
N ARG A 18 -13.11 15.73 -4.59
CA ARG A 18 -14.31 15.33 -3.89
C ARG A 18 -14.81 14.00 -4.41
N GLU A 19 -15.07 13.07 -3.49
CA GLU A 19 -15.66 11.76 -3.76
C GLU A 19 -17.03 11.60 -3.09
N GLY A 20 -17.59 10.40 -3.21
CA GLY A 20 -18.88 10.06 -2.65
C GLY A 20 -20.07 10.48 -3.53
N ARG A 21 -21.22 9.90 -3.20
CA ARG A 21 -22.47 10.15 -3.95
C ARG A 21 -22.89 11.63 -3.90
N ASN A 22 -22.72 12.26 -2.74
CA ASN A 22 -23.08 13.66 -2.50
C ASN A 22 -21.91 14.62 -2.68
N ARG A 23 -20.70 14.11 -3.03
CA ARG A 23 -19.47 14.89 -3.11
C ARG A 23 -19.08 15.54 -1.78
N ASP A 24 -19.28 14.84 -0.71
CA ASP A 24 -19.08 15.24 0.67
C ASP A 24 -17.82 14.62 1.31
N LEU A 25 -17.08 13.80 0.54
CA LEU A 25 -15.86 13.14 0.98
C LEU A 25 -14.65 13.86 0.39
N ASP A 26 -13.97 14.63 1.21
CA ASP A 26 -12.96 15.59 0.78
C ASP A 26 -11.53 15.03 0.89
N TYR A 27 -10.77 15.21 -0.20
CA TYR A 27 -9.32 15.01 -0.22
C TYR A 27 -8.60 16.35 -0.29
N PHE A 28 -7.66 16.56 0.59
CA PHE A 28 -6.83 17.76 0.64
C PHE A 28 -5.41 17.44 0.19
N ARG A 29 -4.87 18.29 -0.67
CA ARG A 29 -3.47 18.20 -1.07
C ARG A 29 -2.62 19.15 -0.24
N CYS A 30 -1.55 18.60 0.36
CA CYS A 30 -0.58 19.40 1.07
C CYS A 30 0.31 20.20 0.11
N GLY A 31 0.43 21.52 0.34
CA GLY A 31 1.30 22.39 -0.43
C GLY A 31 2.79 22.14 -0.20
N ARG A 32 3.17 21.62 0.99
CA ARG A 32 4.56 21.35 1.37
C ARG A 32 5.07 20.02 0.80
N CYS A 33 4.50 18.89 1.19
CA CYS A 33 4.98 17.56 0.80
C CYS A 33 4.25 16.97 -0.41
N GLY A 34 3.06 17.46 -0.74
CA GLY A 34 2.26 17.00 -1.88
C GLY A 34 1.36 15.79 -1.60
N LEU A 35 1.32 15.28 -0.35
CA LEU A 35 0.41 14.19 0.03
C LEU A 35 -1.04 14.61 -0.19
N TRP A 36 -1.85 13.70 -0.73
CA TRP A 36 -3.30 13.87 -0.68
C TRP A 36 -3.80 13.17 0.59
N ASN A 37 -4.44 13.94 1.44
CA ASN A 37 -4.98 13.48 2.70
C ASN A 37 -6.50 13.43 2.58
N TYR A 38 -7.11 12.27 2.84
CA TYR A 38 -8.55 12.18 3.00
C TYR A 38 -8.96 12.65 4.40
N ASP A 39 -10.07 13.37 4.52
CA ASP A 39 -10.61 13.80 5.81
C ASP A 39 -11.26 12.64 6.57
N LEU A 40 -10.54 12.09 7.55
CA LEU A 40 -10.97 10.91 8.31
C LEU A 40 -12.21 11.16 9.19
N ASP A 41 -12.49 12.42 9.55
CA ASP A 41 -13.70 12.76 10.31
C ASP A 41 -14.98 12.41 9.53
N SER A 42 -14.88 12.32 8.20
CA SER A 42 -15.97 11.89 7.32
C SER A 42 -16.20 10.36 7.32
N GLY A 43 -15.43 9.61 8.13
CA GLY A 43 -15.44 8.17 8.22
C GLY A 43 -14.60 7.47 7.13
N MET A 44 -14.04 6.32 7.46
CA MET A 44 -13.23 5.49 6.58
C MET A 44 -13.79 4.07 6.54
N ASP A 45 -13.74 3.42 5.40
CA ASP A 45 -14.27 2.07 5.22
C ASP A 45 -13.20 1.00 5.46
N GLN A 46 -12.71 0.90 6.70
CA GLN A 46 -11.88 -0.23 7.12
C GLN A 46 -12.72 -1.46 7.45
N GLN A 47 -13.94 -1.28 7.97
CA GLN A 47 -14.83 -2.39 8.27
C GLN A 47 -15.31 -3.13 7.02
N GLN A 48 -15.59 -2.41 5.94
CA GLN A 48 -16.00 -3.04 4.68
C GLN A 48 -14.88 -3.90 4.09
N TYR A 49 -13.62 -3.58 4.33
CA TYR A 49 -12.49 -4.43 3.94
C TYR A 49 -12.52 -5.77 4.70
N VAL A 50 -12.82 -5.73 5.99
CA VAL A 50 -12.96 -6.94 6.84
C VAL A 50 -14.17 -7.78 6.42
N GLU A 51 -15.30 -7.13 6.07
CA GLU A 51 -16.55 -7.80 5.68
C GLU A 51 -16.54 -8.30 4.23
N THR A 52 -15.80 -7.64 3.35
CA THR A 52 -15.69 -7.98 1.91
C THR A 52 -14.46 -8.79 1.56
N TYR A 53 -13.81 -9.40 2.55
CA TYR A 53 -12.72 -10.34 2.29
C TYR A 53 -13.20 -11.42 1.31
N VAL A 54 -12.67 -11.34 0.11
CA VAL A 54 -12.92 -12.31 -0.95
C VAL A 54 -12.07 -13.54 -0.67
N SER A 55 -12.71 -14.71 -0.60
CA SER A 55 -12.01 -15.97 -0.31
C SER A 55 -10.87 -16.24 -1.33
N PRO A 56 -9.84 -17.00 -0.94
CA PRO A 56 -8.73 -17.34 -1.84
C PRO A 56 -9.18 -17.92 -3.19
N GLU A 57 -10.29 -18.65 -3.23
CA GLU A 57 -10.84 -19.25 -4.46
C GLU A 57 -11.21 -18.23 -5.53
N ASP A 58 -11.77 -17.08 -5.14
CA ASP A 58 -12.17 -16.02 -6.08
C ASP A 58 -10.98 -15.16 -6.54
N LEU A 59 -9.88 -15.14 -5.77
CA LEU A 59 -8.66 -14.41 -6.10
C LEU A 59 -7.71 -15.17 -7.03
N HIS A 60 -7.89 -16.49 -7.22
CA HIS A 60 -6.96 -17.32 -7.98
C HIS A 60 -6.74 -16.90 -9.44
N HIS A 61 -7.67 -16.21 -10.08
CA HIS A 61 -7.55 -15.91 -11.51
C HIS A 61 -6.97 -14.53 -11.86
N LYS A 62 -7.19 -13.48 -11.05
CA LYS A 62 -6.74 -12.10 -11.38
C LYS A 62 -5.50 -11.64 -10.61
N SER A 63 -5.32 -12.06 -9.36
CA SER A 63 -4.22 -11.64 -8.50
C SER A 63 -2.88 -12.31 -8.80
N ASN A 64 -2.90 -13.50 -9.40
CA ASN A 64 -1.71 -14.29 -9.66
C ASN A 64 -0.64 -13.60 -10.54
N LYS A 65 -1.03 -12.74 -11.49
CA LYS A 65 -0.07 -12.04 -12.33
C LYS A 65 0.65 -10.93 -11.57
N ASP A 66 -0.09 -10.08 -10.89
CA ASP A 66 0.48 -8.95 -10.11
C ASP A 66 1.39 -9.46 -9.01
N ILE A 67 0.99 -10.52 -8.29
CA ILE A 67 1.79 -11.16 -7.26
C ILE A 67 3.09 -11.73 -7.85
N ARG A 68 3.02 -12.45 -8.97
CA ARG A 68 4.21 -12.98 -9.64
C ARG A 68 5.16 -11.88 -10.13
N GLU A 69 4.63 -10.78 -10.65
CA GLU A 69 5.44 -9.64 -11.08
C GLU A 69 6.11 -8.94 -9.89
N SER A 70 5.39 -8.82 -8.75
CA SER A 70 5.96 -8.28 -7.51
C SER A 70 7.05 -9.17 -6.95
N TRP A 71 6.80 -10.48 -6.89
CA TRP A 71 7.81 -11.44 -6.46
C TRP A 71 9.03 -11.45 -7.38
N ALA A 72 8.85 -11.52 -8.69
CA ALA A 72 9.94 -11.48 -9.65
C ALA A 72 10.79 -10.20 -9.55
N PHE A 73 10.14 -9.07 -9.28
CA PHE A 73 10.83 -7.81 -9.01
C PHE A 73 11.64 -7.89 -7.71
N LEU A 74 11.03 -8.32 -6.61
CA LEU A 74 11.69 -8.40 -5.30
C LEU A 74 12.87 -9.36 -5.33
N ARG A 75 12.66 -10.57 -5.84
CA ARG A 75 13.70 -11.62 -5.95
C ARG A 75 14.95 -11.13 -6.67
N LYS A 76 14.79 -10.33 -7.73
CA LYS A 76 15.92 -9.77 -8.51
C LYS A 76 16.85 -8.88 -7.67
N HIS A 77 16.36 -8.33 -6.55
CA HIS A 77 17.05 -7.31 -5.78
C HIS A 77 17.31 -7.71 -4.31
N ALA A 78 16.65 -8.74 -3.81
CA ALA A 78 16.72 -9.13 -2.41
C ALA A 78 17.93 -10.02 -2.06
N GLY A 79 18.67 -10.51 -3.05
CA GLY A 79 19.80 -11.42 -2.82
C GLY A 79 19.38 -12.87 -2.53
N ASP A 80 20.18 -13.57 -1.74
CA ASP A 80 19.94 -14.94 -1.33
C ASP A 80 18.73 -15.06 -0.39
N PRO A 81 18.08 -16.23 -0.33
CA PRO A 81 16.94 -16.46 0.55
C PRO A 81 17.25 -16.18 2.03
N GLY A 82 16.45 -15.33 2.64
CA GLY A 82 16.49 -14.94 4.05
C GLY A 82 15.12 -15.07 4.71
N SER A 83 14.72 -14.07 5.49
CA SER A 83 13.43 -13.96 6.13
C SER A 83 12.58 -12.84 5.55
N ILE A 84 11.29 -13.06 5.35
CA ILE A 84 10.36 -12.11 4.77
C ILE A 84 9.08 -12.03 5.61
N LEU A 85 8.63 -10.80 5.90
CA LEU A 85 7.32 -10.49 6.46
C LEU A 85 6.49 -9.76 5.41
N ASP A 86 5.29 -10.25 5.12
CA ASP A 86 4.31 -9.58 4.22
C ASP A 86 3.16 -9.01 5.07
N ILE A 87 3.09 -7.69 5.19
CA ILE A 87 2.09 -6.97 5.96
C ILE A 87 0.89 -6.69 5.07
N GLY A 88 -0.30 -7.14 5.51
CA GLY A 88 -1.50 -7.19 4.68
C GLY A 88 -1.35 -8.25 3.58
N CYS A 89 -0.95 -9.46 3.97
CA CYS A 89 -0.56 -10.53 3.03
C CYS A 89 -1.73 -11.09 2.21
N GLY A 90 -2.97 -10.71 2.53
CA GLY A 90 -4.17 -11.09 1.80
C GLY A 90 -4.35 -12.61 1.72
N ASN A 91 -4.15 -13.21 0.55
CA ASN A 91 -4.25 -14.66 0.36
C ASN A 91 -2.91 -15.41 0.48
N GLY A 92 -1.87 -14.79 0.97
CA GLY A 92 -0.54 -15.41 1.16
C GLY A 92 0.23 -15.71 -0.13
N GLY A 93 -0.27 -15.28 -1.29
CA GLY A 93 0.29 -15.68 -2.58
C GLY A 93 1.75 -15.26 -2.81
N LEU A 94 2.20 -14.11 -2.30
CA LEU A 94 3.60 -13.71 -2.37
C LEU A 94 4.46 -14.58 -1.46
N LEU A 95 3.99 -14.82 -0.24
CA LEU A 95 4.68 -15.68 0.74
C LEU A 95 4.82 -17.13 0.23
N TYR A 96 3.79 -17.65 -0.43
CA TYR A 96 3.84 -18.96 -1.07
C TYR A 96 4.95 -19.07 -2.13
N LEU A 97 5.09 -18.03 -2.98
CA LEU A 97 6.17 -17.99 -3.98
C LEU A 97 7.54 -17.88 -3.33
N ALA A 98 7.69 -17.00 -2.33
CA ALA A 98 8.92 -16.81 -1.59
C ALA A 98 9.38 -18.13 -0.90
N ARG A 99 8.47 -18.82 -0.23
CA ARG A 99 8.77 -20.10 0.45
C ARG A 99 9.23 -21.19 -0.52
N LYS A 100 8.63 -21.26 -1.72
CA LYS A 100 9.09 -22.20 -2.76
C LYS A 100 10.53 -21.98 -3.19
N GLU A 101 11.04 -20.78 -3.03
CA GLU A 101 12.42 -20.41 -3.35
C GLU A 101 13.33 -20.36 -2.11
N GLY A 102 12.90 -20.99 -0.98
CA GLY A 102 13.72 -21.19 0.21
C GLY A 102 13.68 -20.06 1.25
N TRP A 103 12.81 -19.05 1.09
CA TRP A 103 12.65 -17.99 2.08
C TRP A 103 11.90 -18.49 3.32
N ARG A 104 12.30 -18.01 4.49
CA ARG A 104 11.50 -18.10 5.72
C ARG A 104 10.43 -17.01 5.64
N VAL A 105 9.17 -17.41 5.69
CA VAL A 105 8.05 -16.52 5.44
C VAL A 105 7.16 -16.41 6.67
N ARG A 106 6.66 -15.20 6.93
CA ARG A 106 5.61 -14.89 7.88
C ARG A 106 4.66 -13.86 7.28
N GLY A 107 3.37 -13.99 7.54
CA GLY A 107 2.37 -13.02 7.15
C GLY A 107 1.92 -12.16 8.32
N MET A 108 1.30 -11.03 8.02
CA MET A 108 0.47 -10.27 8.95
C MET A 108 -0.82 -9.87 8.24
N GLU A 109 -1.97 -10.07 8.90
CA GLU A 109 -3.26 -9.78 8.31
C GLU A 109 -4.25 -9.28 9.38
N LEU A 110 -5.12 -8.34 8.99
CA LEU A 110 -6.05 -7.72 9.90
C LEU A 110 -7.17 -8.70 10.32
N THR A 111 -7.57 -9.60 9.43
CA THR A 111 -8.71 -10.50 9.64
C THR A 111 -8.27 -11.90 10.06
N GLU A 112 -8.86 -12.41 11.16
CA GLU A 112 -8.64 -13.79 11.61
C GLU A 112 -8.98 -14.83 10.54
N LYS A 113 -10.05 -14.56 9.76
CA LYS A 113 -10.48 -15.48 8.70
C LYS A 113 -9.41 -15.65 7.65
N ALA A 114 -8.85 -14.52 7.15
CA ALA A 114 -7.79 -14.57 6.14
C ALA A 114 -6.53 -15.27 6.67
N ALA A 115 -6.12 -14.95 7.90
CA ALA A 115 -4.98 -15.59 8.54
C ALA A 115 -5.17 -17.08 8.68
N ARG A 116 -6.35 -17.54 9.12
CA ARG A 116 -6.69 -18.96 9.25
C ARG A 116 -6.66 -19.68 7.91
N ASP A 117 -7.31 -19.10 6.88
CA ASP A 117 -7.35 -19.69 5.54
C ASP A 117 -5.92 -19.90 5.00
N ILE A 118 -5.00 -18.95 5.21
CA ILE A 118 -3.59 -19.07 4.79
C ILE A 118 -2.86 -20.15 5.59
N ALA A 119 -3.08 -20.20 6.90
CA ALA A 119 -2.44 -21.20 7.77
C ALA A 119 -2.89 -22.61 7.40
N GLU A 120 -4.18 -22.81 7.17
CA GLU A 120 -4.76 -24.12 6.81
C GLU A 120 -4.34 -24.56 5.39
N ASP A 121 -4.44 -23.67 4.39
CA ASP A 121 -4.18 -24.01 2.99
C ASP A 121 -2.67 -24.13 2.68
N GLN A 122 -1.87 -23.27 3.29
CA GLN A 122 -0.48 -23.09 2.90
C GLN A 122 0.51 -23.45 4.02
N GLY A 123 0.05 -23.63 5.27
CA GLY A 123 0.93 -23.85 6.42
C GLY A 123 1.88 -22.69 6.68
N ILE A 124 1.46 -21.45 6.41
CA ILE A 124 2.23 -20.24 6.66
C ILE A 124 1.74 -19.60 7.96
N ASP A 125 2.67 -19.25 8.85
CA ASP A 125 2.38 -18.52 10.07
C ASP A 125 1.94 -17.07 9.75
N VAL A 126 0.81 -16.66 10.32
CA VAL A 126 0.23 -15.32 10.08
C VAL A 126 -0.14 -14.67 11.42
N ILE A 127 0.45 -13.52 11.67
CA ILE A 127 0.10 -12.63 12.79
C ILE A 127 -1.24 -11.98 12.48
N VAL A 128 -2.20 -12.08 13.41
CA VAL A 128 -3.50 -11.41 13.31
C VAL A 128 -3.44 -10.08 14.05
N GLY A 129 -3.85 -9.00 13.42
CA GLY A 129 -3.99 -7.70 14.09
C GLY A 129 -3.67 -6.49 13.21
N ASP A 130 -3.90 -5.30 13.79
CA ASP A 130 -3.56 -4.03 13.16
C ASP A 130 -2.05 -3.80 13.20
N PHE A 131 -1.47 -3.54 12.05
CA PHE A 131 -0.04 -3.29 11.92
C PHE A 131 0.44 -2.07 12.74
N LEU A 132 -0.36 -1.01 12.82
CA LEU A 132 0.02 0.17 13.59
C LEU A 132 0.00 -0.06 15.10
N GLU A 133 -0.74 -1.07 15.57
CA GLU A 133 -0.81 -1.46 16.98
C GLU A 133 0.15 -2.61 17.33
N TYR A 134 0.75 -3.25 16.36
CA TYR A 134 1.64 -4.39 16.58
C TYR A 134 2.97 -3.97 17.24
N ASP A 135 3.27 -4.52 18.42
CA ASP A 135 4.44 -4.15 19.24
C ASP A 135 5.64 -5.10 19.07
N ASN A 136 5.57 -6.08 18.15
CA ASN A 136 6.63 -7.05 17.88
C ASN A 136 7.16 -7.72 19.18
N PRO A 137 6.34 -8.49 19.91
CA PRO A 137 6.67 -9.00 21.22
C PRO A 137 7.88 -9.96 21.23
N ASP A 138 8.12 -10.63 20.09
CA ASP A 138 9.21 -11.59 19.93
C ASP A 138 10.53 -10.91 19.48
N ASN A 139 10.53 -9.61 19.25
CA ASN A 139 11.64 -8.85 18.67
C ASN A 139 12.15 -9.42 17.34
N ASP A 140 11.26 -10.01 16.55
CA ASP A 140 11.59 -10.55 15.25
C ASP A 140 12.05 -9.47 14.27
N VAL A 141 13.10 -9.79 13.51
CA VAL A 141 13.60 -8.94 12.44
C VAL A 141 13.78 -9.73 11.14
N TYR A 142 13.53 -9.05 10.03
CA TYR A 142 13.44 -9.64 8.70
C TYR A 142 14.47 -9.04 7.74
N ASP A 143 14.91 -9.84 6.78
CA ASP A 143 15.74 -9.36 5.67
C ASP A 143 14.92 -8.50 4.72
N VAL A 144 13.62 -8.84 4.59
CA VAL A 144 12.67 -8.13 3.74
C VAL A 144 11.33 -7.95 4.45
N VAL A 145 10.77 -6.74 4.34
CA VAL A 145 9.38 -6.42 4.71
C VAL A 145 8.62 -5.98 3.47
N VAL A 146 7.41 -6.48 3.28
CA VAL A 146 6.57 -6.18 2.12
C VAL A 146 5.26 -5.53 2.57
N LEU A 147 4.87 -4.44 1.90
CA LEU A 147 3.55 -3.81 2.00
C LEU A 147 3.01 -3.58 0.59
N ARG A 148 2.03 -4.37 0.18
CA ARG A 148 1.41 -4.24 -1.14
C ARG A 148 -0.02 -3.76 -1.00
N HIS A 149 -0.27 -2.52 -1.42
CA HIS A 149 -1.58 -1.88 -1.28
C HIS A 149 -2.08 -1.82 0.18
N VAL A 150 -1.18 -1.45 1.09
CA VAL A 150 -1.45 -1.28 2.53
C VAL A 150 -1.16 0.15 2.99
N LEU A 151 -0.02 0.73 2.59
CA LEU A 151 0.43 2.04 3.08
C LEU A 151 -0.60 3.17 2.85
N GLU A 152 -1.34 3.12 1.75
CA GLU A 152 -2.39 4.09 1.43
C GLU A 152 -3.61 4.02 2.36
N HIS A 153 -3.77 2.90 3.07
CA HIS A 153 -4.85 2.67 4.03
C HIS A 153 -4.47 3.04 5.47
N LEU A 154 -3.18 3.20 5.76
CA LEU A 154 -2.70 3.47 7.12
C LEU A 154 -2.81 4.97 7.45
N PRO A 155 -3.50 5.34 8.55
CA PRO A 155 -3.71 6.74 8.93
C PRO A 155 -2.41 7.51 9.20
N ASP A 156 -1.41 6.86 9.78
CA ASP A 156 -0.10 7.44 10.07
C ASP A 156 1.00 6.77 9.24
N PRO A 157 1.35 7.33 8.07
CA PRO A 157 2.39 6.75 7.22
C PRO A 157 3.81 6.91 7.80
N VAL A 158 4.04 7.87 8.69
CA VAL A 158 5.34 8.05 9.36
C VAL A 158 5.54 6.97 10.41
N LEU A 159 4.52 6.72 11.25
CA LEU A 159 4.53 5.61 12.21
C LEU A 159 4.69 4.27 11.49
N ALA A 160 3.98 4.06 10.39
CA ALA A 160 4.10 2.84 9.58
C ALA A 160 5.55 2.59 9.15
N MET A 161 6.22 3.60 8.61
CA MET A 161 7.63 3.45 8.19
C MET A 161 8.57 3.24 9.36
N ARG A 162 8.34 3.86 10.52
CA ARG A 162 9.13 3.61 11.74
C ARG A 162 8.97 2.18 12.26
N LYS A 163 7.75 1.64 12.21
CA LYS A 163 7.50 0.24 12.55
C LYS A 163 8.18 -0.71 11.52
N ILE A 164 8.15 -0.40 10.23
CA ILE A 164 8.91 -1.15 9.23
C ILE A 164 10.41 -1.13 9.55
N ASP A 165 10.95 0.02 9.96
CA ASP A 165 12.35 0.14 10.36
C ASP A 165 12.70 -0.80 11.52
N SER A 166 11.88 -0.85 12.56
CA SER A 166 12.09 -1.75 13.70
C SER A 166 11.98 -3.24 13.36
N LEU A 167 11.23 -3.59 12.31
CA LEU A 167 11.08 -4.96 11.82
C LEU A 167 12.16 -5.40 10.82
N LEU A 168 12.98 -4.47 10.33
CA LEU A 168 14.05 -4.77 9.40
C LEU A 168 15.39 -4.97 10.11
N LYS A 169 16.13 -5.96 9.67
CA LYS A 169 17.57 -6.07 9.98
C LYS A 169 18.33 -4.87 9.42
N ASP A 170 19.55 -4.66 9.89
CA ASP A 170 20.44 -3.65 9.32
C ASP A 170 20.66 -3.92 7.82
N ASN A 171 20.56 -2.88 7.00
CA ASN A 171 20.56 -2.94 5.54
C ASN A 171 19.39 -3.74 4.92
N GLY A 172 18.39 -4.14 5.70
CA GLY A 172 17.19 -4.82 5.22
C GLY A 172 16.39 -3.99 4.20
N LEU A 173 15.59 -4.66 3.40
CA LEU A 173 14.82 -4.05 2.31
C LEU A 173 13.34 -4.02 2.62
N ALA A 174 12.66 -2.92 2.26
CA ALA A 174 11.20 -2.94 2.20
C ALA A 174 10.70 -2.73 0.76
N LEU A 175 9.73 -3.56 0.37
CA LEU A 175 8.98 -3.41 -0.88
C LEU A 175 7.62 -2.79 -0.58
N LEU A 176 7.38 -1.59 -1.13
CA LEU A 176 6.09 -0.90 -0.98
C LEU A 176 5.44 -0.73 -2.36
N GLU A 177 4.17 -1.15 -2.46
CA GLU A 177 3.36 -0.97 -3.66
C GLU A 177 2.08 -0.22 -3.32
N PHE A 178 1.76 0.82 -4.09
CA PHE A 178 0.59 1.68 -3.88
C PHE A 178 0.17 2.40 -5.17
N PRO A 179 -1.03 3.02 -5.22
CA PRO A 179 -1.48 3.81 -6.36
C PRO A 179 -0.58 5.02 -6.60
N ASN A 180 -0.38 5.37 -7.89
CA ASN A 180 0.40 6.53 -8.30
C ASN A 180 -0.50 7.70 -8.71
N THR A 181 -0.59 8.73 -7.88
CA THR A 181 -1.46 9.89 -8.13
C THR A 181 -1.03 10.74 -9.33
N ARG A 182 0.18 10.56 -9.84
CA ARG A 182 0.63 11.25 -11.07
C ARG A 182 0.31 10.52 -12.36
N SER A 183 -0.36 9.38 -12.27
CA SER A 183 -0.79 8.66 -13.47
C SER A 183 -1.88 9.39 -14.23
N LEU A 184 -1.94 9.16 -15.55
CA LEU A 184 -3.00 9.72 -16.40
C LEU A 184 -4.39 9.28 -15.94
N SER A 185 -4.53 8.04 -15.47
CA SER A 185 -5.79 7.52 -14.94
C SER A 185 -6.25 8.29 -13.70
N TYR A 186 -5.34 8.62 -12.78
CA TYR A 186 -5.65 9.42 -11.59
C TYR A 186 -6.02 10.86 -11.93
N VAL A 187 -5.29 11.48 -12.87
CA VAL A 187 -5.62 12.84 -13.35
C VAL A 187 -7.02 12.86 -13.98
N SER A 188 -7.33 11.89 -14.84
CA SER A 188 -8.65 11.75 -15.44
C SER A 188 -9.74 11.47 -14.40
N LYS A 189 -9.48 10.53 -13.47
CA LYS A 189 -10.39 10.20 -12.34
C LYS A 189 -10.73 11.47 -11.54
N ARG A 190 -9.74 12.21 -11.09
CA ARG A 190 -9.91 13.46 -10.35
C ARG A 190 -10.77 14.46 -11.12
N HIS A 191 -10.46 14.68 -12.39
CA HIS A 191 -11.20 15.63 -13.23
C HIS A 191 -12.69 15.25 -13.35
N ARG A 192 -12.97 13.97 -13.57
CA ARG A 192 -14.35 13.47 -13.65
C ARG A 192 -15.08 13.58 -12.30
N LYS A 193 -14.41 13.27 -11.19
CA LYS A 193 -14.98 13.37 -9.84
C LYS A 193 -15.28 14.82 -9.48
N ASN A 194 -14.35 15.73 -9.73
CA ASN A 194 -14.56 17.16 -9.44
C ASN A 194 -15.71 17.78 -10.25
N ARG A 195 -15.99 17.22 -11.43
CA ARG A 195 -17.16 17.59 -12.25
C ARG A 195 -18.46 16.84 -11.93
N GLY A 196 -18.44 15.94 -10.94
CA GLY A 196 -19.60 15.13 -10.55
C GLY A 196 -20.02 14.06 -11.56
N LEU A 197 -19.14 13.69 -12.51
CA LEU A 197 -19.44 12.72 -13.58
C LEU A 197 -19.40 11.25 -13.13
N GLN A 198 -19.20 10.97 -11.84
CA GLN A 198 -19.10 9.60 -11.29
C GLN A 198 -20.04 9.33 -10.09
N ARG A 199 -21.03 10.18 -9.85
CA ARG A 199 -21.92 10.10 -8.67
C ARG A 199 -22.68 8.77 -8.57
N GLU A 200 -23.11 8.22 -9.68
CA GLU A 200 -23.96 7.01 -9.74
C GLU A 200 -23.23 5.72 -9.30
N LYS A 201 -21.90 5.76 -9.19
CA LYS A 201 -21.07 4.59 -8.84
C LYS A 201 -20.92 4.36 -7.33
N TYR A 202 -21.43 5.25 -6.52
CA TYR A 202 -21.28 5.16 -5.08
C TYR A 202 -22.59 4.71 -4.41
N SER A 203 -22.51 3.72 -3.52
CA SER A 203 -23.60 3.45 -2.60
C SER A 203 -23.81 4.65 -1.65
N PRO A 204 -24.98 4.80 -1.02
CA PRO A 204 -25.22 5.91 -0.09
C PRO A 204 -24.22 5.98 1.07
N ASN A 205 -23.78 4.83 1.56
CA ASN A 205 -22.87 4.70 2.71
C ASN A 205 -21.41 4.47 2.29
N TRP A 206 -21.09 4.61 1.02
CA TRP A 206 -19.73 4.37 0.54
C TRP A 206 -18.73 5.35 1.19
N ARG A 207 -17.62 4.83 1.63
CA ARG A 207 -16.47 5.58 2.15
C ARG A 207 -15.19 5.16 1.42
N PRO A 208 -14.19 6.05 1.29
CA PRO A 208 -12.90 5.66 0.72
C PRO A 208 -12.14 4.72 1.65
N GLY A 209 -11.49 3.72 1.10
CA GLY A 209 -10.51 2.91 1.83
C GLY A 209 -9.15 3.58 1.91
N HIS A 210 -8.79 4.45 0.95
CA HIS A 210 -7.51 5.15 0.94
C HIS A 210 -7.59 6.46 1.71
N CYS A 211 -6.79 6.58 2.76
CA CYS A 211 -6.66 7.83 3.51
C CYS A 211 -5.46 8.68 3.09
N ASN A 212 -4.46 8.07 2.45
CA ASN A 212 -3.28 8.72 1.94
C ASN A 212 -3.03 8.35 0.49
N GLU A 213 -2.72 9.35 -0.35
CA GLU A 213 -2.46 9.10 -1.75
C GLU A 213 -1.07 9.64 -2.13
N PHE A 214 -0.24 8.78 -2.69
CA PHE A 214 1.18 9.05 -2.92
C PHE A 214 1.53 9.28 -4.38
N CYS A 215 2.62 10.03 -4.58
CA CYS A 215 3.41 10.05 -5.80
C CYS A 215 4.88 9.96 -5.43
N ARG A 216 5.78 9.83 -6.42
CA ARG A 216 7.22 9.73 -6.17
C ARG A 216 7.75 10.84 -5.25
N ARG A 217 7.39 12.10 -5.51
CA ARG A 217 7.83 13.24 -4.69
C ARG A 217 7.39 13.12 -3.23
N THR A 218 6.12 12.78 -3.01
CA THR A 218 5.54 12.61 -1.68
C THR A 218 6.18 11.44 -0.96
N PHE A 219 6.38 10.33 -1.65
CA PHE A 219 7.03 9.15 -1.09
C PHE A 219 8.50 9.43 -0.73
N GLN A 220 9.24 10.12 -1.57
CA GLN A 220 10.60 10.57 -1.24
C GLN A 220 10.65 11.52 -0.05
N TYR A 221 9.60 12.32 0.17
CA TYR A 221 9.48 13.12 1.39
C TYR A 221 9.34 12.22 2.61
N LEU A 222 8.43 11.24 2.57
CA LEU A 222 8.24 10.25 3.64
C LEU A 222 9.55 9.52 3.98
N LEU A 223 10.31 9.08 2.98
CA LEU A 223 11.59 8.38 3.19
C LEU A 223 12.62 9.27 3.90
N ARG A 224 12.69 10.55 3.58
CA ARG A 224 13.59 11.49 4.26
C ARG A 224 13.22 11.68 5.74
N GLU A 225 11.93 11.76 6.05
CA GLU A 225 11.43 11.92 7.42
C GLU A 225 11.66 10.65 8.26
N THR A 226 11.84 9.51 7.62
CA THR A 226 11.96 8.19 8.29
C THR A 226 13.31 7.51 8.10
N GLY A 227 14.28 8.17 7.45
CA GLY A 227 15.66 7.71 7.33
C GLY A 227 15.91 6.62 6.30
N PHE A 228 14.91 6.23 5.49
CA PHE A 228 15.08 5.23 4.45
C PHE A 228 15.76 5.77 3.19
N GLU A 229 16.48 4.89 2.50
CA GLU A 229 17.04 5.15 1.18
C GLU A 229 16.16 4.57 0.07
N LEU A 230 15.84 5.36 -0.95
CA LEU A 230 15.15 4.86 -2.14
C LEU A 230 16.13 4.15 -3.07
N VAL A 231 16.07 2.83 -3.13
CA VAL A 231 16.90 2.00 -4.02
C VAL A 231 16.33 1.99 -5.44
N ILE A 232 15.03 1.71 -5.58
CA ILE A 232 14.36 1.65 -6.88
C ILE A 232 12.97 2.27 -6.78
N TRP A 233 12.62 3.03 -7.81
CA TRP A 233 11.25 3.45 -8.07
C TRP A 233 10.82 2.99 -9.44
N GLN A 234 9.72 2.24 -9.51
CA GLN A 234 9.13 1.79 -10.76
C GLN A 234 7.64 2.11 -10.77
N THR A 235 7.12 2.56 -11.91
CA THR A 235 5.67 2.60 -12.11
C THR A 235 5.24 1.49 -13.07
N TYR A 236 4.06 0.92 -12.87
CA TYR A 236 3.57 -0.22 -13.65
C TYR A 236 2.05 -0.20 -13.78
N SER A 237 1.54 -0.99 -14.72
CA SER A 237 0.11 -1.13 -14.99
C SER A 237 -0.21 -2.58 -15.34
N ASN A 238 -1.41 -3.02 -15.02
CA ASN A 238 -1.91 -4.34 -15.45
C ASN A 238 -2.16 -4.41 -16.97
N LYS A 239 -2.04 -3.28 -17.69
CA LYS A 239 -2.20 -3.20 -19.14
C LYS A 239 -0.83 -3.26 -19.82
N PRO A 240 -0.51 -4.31 -20.61
CA PRO A 240 0.82 -4.49 -21.23
C PRO A 240 1.28 -3.30 -22.07
N ILE A 241 0.38 -2.73 -22.89
CA ILE A 241 0.68 -1.58 -23.74
C ILE A 241 1.13 -0.36 -22.89
N MET A 242 0.48 -0.14 -21.75
CA MET A 242 0.85 0.95 -20.84
C MET A 242 2.24 0.75 -20.23
N ASN A 243 2.69 -0.48 -20.05
CA ASN A 243 4.03 -0.76 -19.53
C ASN A 243 5.14 -0.44 -20.55
N VAL A 244 4.85 -0.54 -21.84
CA VAL A 244 5.80 -0.10 -22.90
C VAL A 244 5.95 1.42 -22.87
N ILE A 245 4.83 2.16 -22.83
CA ILE A 245 4.83 3.63 -22.75
C ILE A 245 5.50 4.08 -21.46
N ASN A 246 5.25 3.38 -20.37
CA ASN A 246 5.74 3.71 -19.03
C ASN A 246 7.28 3.58 -18.88
N ARG A 247 7.96 2.87 -19.78
CA ARG A 247 9.43 2.86 -19.85
C ARG A 247 10.02 4.22 -20.23
N LEU A 248 9.26 5.01 -20.99
CA LEU A 248 9.67 6.34 -21.45
C LEU A 248 9.13 7.43 -20.50
N ILE A 249 7.89 7.30 -20.05
CA ILE A 249 7.22 8.28 -19.19
C ILE A 249 6.55 7.54 -18.02
N PRO A 250 7.00 7.70 -16.76
CA PRO A 250 6.52 6.93 -15.61
C PRO A 250 5.15 7.42 -15.12
N ILE A 251 4.11 7.16 -15.92
CA ILE A 251 2.72 7.61 -15.72
C ILE A 251 1.72 6.47 -15.47
N ALA A 252 2.21 5.27 -15.20
CA ALA A 252 1.34 4.13 -14.90
C ALA A 252 0.61 4.31 -13.56
N SER A 253 -0.51 3.60 -13.41
CA SER A 253 -1.46 3.77 -12.30
C SER A 253 -0.97 3.28 -10.94
N LYS A 254 0.00 2.39 -10.92
CA LYS A 254 0.60 1.83 -9.72
C LYS A 254 2.08 2.21 -9.64
N ALA A 255 2.58 2.37 -8.42
CA ALA A 255 3.99 2.55 -8.12
C ALA A 255 4.49 1.39 -7.25
N ARG A 256 5.74 1.04 -7.44
CA ARG A 256 6.51 0.08 -6.68
C ARG A 256 7.81 0.73 -6.26
N ALA A 257 8.10 0.72 -5.00
CA ALA A 257 9.31 1.26 -4.41
C ALA A 257 10.05 0.18 -3.63
N LEU A 258 11.33 -0.01 -3.92
CA LEU A 258 12.24 -0.76 -3.07
C LEU A 258 13.05 0.26 -2.28
N VAL A 259 13.03 0.14 -0.96
CA VAL A 259 13.74 1.02 -0.03
C VAL A 259 14.64 0.21 0.88
N ARG A 260 15.69 0.83 1.40
CA ARG A 260 16.65 0.20 2.31
C ARG A 260 16.65 0.93 3.64
N LYS A 261 16.68 0.18 4.75
CA LYS A 261 17.02 0.67 6.07
C LYS A 261 18.48 1.13 6.07
N ARG A 262 18.73 2.30 6.65
CA ARG A 262 20.10 2.82 6.84
C ARG A 262 20.64 2.51 8.23
#